data_b9a2fa793a91c6a40e100303686ca4d3
#
_entry.id   b9a2fa793a91c6a40e100303686ca4d3
#
_cell.length_a   1.000
_cell.length_b   1.000
_cell.length_c   1.000
_cell.angle_alpha   90.00
_cell.angle_beta   90.00
_cell.angle_gamma   90.00
#
_symmetry.space_group_name_H-M   'P 1'
#
loop_
_entity.id
_entity.type
_entity.pdbx_description
1 polymer ?
#
loop_
_entity_poly.entity_id
_entity_poly.type
_entity_poly.pdbx_seq_one_letter_code
_entity_poly.pdbx_strand_id
1 'polypeptide(L)'
;MTTYPHKALLLALATATVAASLTATAAPAVARPAPAAPQLDWHRCTHPDAPAAQECAELPVPLDYDDPDGRQLTLAVSRIRSDRPGTRRGTLVVIPGGPGGSGVQRLTQKGDALRRELAGAYDLVAFDPRGVGASTTASCDLAPEDRYLTSLRSWPGPNGEITENIARSRRIAEACARSGGPELRSFTTANQVRDMDRFREALGEQKLSAWGTSYGTYVGAVYAQKYPRRTDRWVLDSSGDPDPKRVARGWLANMSQGAADRLPDFAAWATHPDRDRDGLRLAAAAQEVEPLVVSLAARLDREPRTTTTPGVPLTGNGLRQALQNALYADAAFAPFARLVQAAQDPAATPVLPKELAAPIRNEDAALMVSVICNDVAWPDASAASYRRAVDADRARYPLTAGMPVNVLPCAFWQTPVQKPTRITDDGPSNILMLQSRRDPATPLSGGLKMREALGDRARLVTVEQGGHGLYLGNGNACGDRAVTEFLTSGRRPARDTDCAN
;
A
#
# COMPACT_ATOMS: atom_id res chain seq x y z
N MET A 1 30.01 -70.72 -42.10
CA MET A 1 31.23 -71.35 -41.62
C MET A 1 31.27 -71.06 -40.13
N THR A 2 30.73 -72.02 -39.34
CA THR A 2 31.40 -73.01 -38.50
C THR A 2 32.52 -72.38 -37.68
N THR A 3 32.58 -72.38 -36.41
CA THR A 3 32.50 -73.51 -35.43
C THR A 3 32.38 -73.06 -34.00
N TYR A 4 31.75 -73.88 -33.19
CA TYR A 4 31.68 -73.99 -31.74
C TYR A 4 32.96 -74.47 -31.06
N PRO A 5 33.02 -74.75 -29.75
CA PRO A 5 32.93 -74.04 -28.47
C PRO A 5 34.13 -74.36 -27.52
N HIS A 6 34.26 -73.73 -26.39
CA HIS A 6 34.87 -74.42 -25.21
C HIS A 6 34.16 -73.99 -23.88
N LYS A 7 33.64 -74.99 -23.22
CA LYS A 7 33.16 -74.95 -21.80
C LYS A 7 34.36 -74.88 -20.88
N ALA A 8 34.34 -74.02 -19.93
CA ALA A 8 35.20 -74.11 -18.76
C ALA A 8 34.29 -74.04 -17.47
N LEU A 9 34.38 -75.16 -16.75
CA LEU A 9 33.73 -75.37 -15.44
C LEU A 9 34.60 -74.71 -14.37
N LEU A 10 34.03 -73.86 -13.54
CA LEU A 10 34.68 -73.33 -12.34
C LEU A 10 33.75 -73.51 -11.11
N LEU A 11 34.32 -74.16 -10.11
CA LEU A 11 33.78 -74.50 -8.81
C LEU A 11 33.29 -73.27 -8.02
N ALA A 12 32.13 -73.40 -7.41
CA ALA A 12 31.61 -72.46 -6.42
C ALA A 12 32.21 -72.78 -5.03
N LEU A 13 32.94 -71.81 -4.46
CA LEU A 13 33.20 -71.77 -3.03
C LEU A 13 32.18 -70.80 -2.36
N ALA A 14 31.30 -71.36 -1.57
CA ALA A 14 30.39 -70.58 -0.73
C ALA A 14 31.08 -70.08 0.52
N THR A 15 31.29 -68.77 0.62
CA THR A 15 31.63 -68.11 1.90
C THR A 15 30.38 -67.45 2.49
N ALA A 16 29.91 -67.98 3.57
CA ALA A 16 28.83 -67.40 4.36
C ALA A 16 29.32 -66.18 5.11
N THR A 17 28.94 -65.01 4.70
CA THR A 17 29.07 -63.74 5.47
C THR A 17 27.84 -63.53 6.31
N VAL A 18 27.95 -63.60 7.63
CA VAL A 18 26.94 -63.24 8.62
C VAL A 18 26.86 -61.69 8.62
N ALA A 19 25.78 -61.15 8.02
CA ALA A 19 25.47 -59.72 8.12
C ALA A 19 24.75 -59.47 9.45
N ALA A 20 25.46 -58.89 10.41
CA ALA A 20 24.84 -58.34 11.63
C ALA A 20 24.05 -57.09 11.27
N SER A 21 22.72 -57.14 11.26
CA SER A 21 21.82 -56.04 11.10
C SER A 21 21.80 -55.18 12.37
N LEU A 22 22.53 -54.08 12.37
CA LEU A 22 22.35 -53.00 13.35
C LEU A 22 21.02 -52.28 13.05
N THR A 23 19.95 -52.64 13.73
CA THR A 23 18.73 -51.86 13.80
C THR A 23 19.00 -50.63 14.67
N ALA A 24 19.35 -49.50 14.03
CA ALA A 24 19.31 -48.21 14.68
C ALA A 24 17.86 -47.84 14.95
N THR A 25 17.42 -47.97 16.19
CA THR A 25 16.18 -47.41 16.68
C THR A 25 16.33 -45.88 16.63
N ALA A 26 15.73 -45.25 15.60
CA ALA A 26 15.57 -43.80 15.56
C ALA A 26 14.71 -43.39 16.79
N ALA A 27 15.31 -42.69 17.73
CA ALA A 27 14.57 -42.04 18.79
C ALA A 27 13.53 -41.11 18.17
N PRO A 28 12.27 -41.09 18.66
CA PRO A 28 11.28 -40.13 18.16
C PRO A 28 11.82 -38.71 18.37
N ALA A 29 11.90 -37.94 17.31
CA ALA A 29 12.23 -36.53 17.41
C ALA A 29 11.16 -35.89 18.30
N VAL A 30 11.52 -35.48 19.50
CA VAL A 30 10.66 -34.70 20.38
C VAL A 30 10.40 -33.40 19.65
N ALA A 31 9.17 -33.23 19.18
CA ALA A 31 8.73 -31.99 18.55
C ALA A 31 8.99 -30.85 19.58
N ARG A 32 9.86 -29.91 19.20
CA ARG A 32 10.13 -28.72 20.03
C ARG A 32 8.76 -28.04 20.26
N PRO A 33 8.37 -27.74 21.51
CA PRO A 33 7.10 -27.03 21.72
C PRO A 33 7.14 -25.73 20.92
N ALA A 34 6.04 -25.43 20.23
CA ALA A 34 5.91 -24.16 19.54
C ALA A 34 6.18 -23.02 20.54
N PRO A 35 6.96 -22.01 20.19
CA PRO A 35 7.20 -20.89 21.10
C PRO A 35 5.86 -20.31 21.55
N ALA A 36 5.73 -20.05 22.85
CA ALA A 36 4.50 -19.47 23.41
C ALA A 36 4.18 -18.17 22.66
N ALA A 37 2.87 -17.97 22.39
CA ALA A 37 2.42 -16.71 21.78
C ALA A 37 2.90 -15.52 22.63
N PRO A 38 3.42 -14.43 22.04
CA PRO A 38 3.86 -13.26 22.81
C PRO A 38 2.69 -12.70 23.60
N GLN A 39 2.92 -12.43 24.86
CA GLN A 39 1.94 -11.78 25.73
C GLN A 39 2.01 -10.28 25.48
N LEU A 40 0.84 -9.64 25.19
CA LEU A 40 0.75 -8.21 24.95
C LEU A 40 0.39 -7.49 26.25
N ASP A 41 1.25 -6.56 26.67
CA ASP A 41 1.01 -5.69 27.83
C ASP A 41 0.24 -4.44 27.40
N TRP A 42 -1.08 -4.50 27.51
CA TRP A 42 -1.99 -3.46 27.03
C TRP A 42 -2.07 -2.29 28.01
N HIS A 43 -1.81 -1.10 27.52
CA HIS A 43 -1.93 0.15 28.25
C HIS A 43 -2.68 1.20 27.41
N ARG A 44 -3.13 2.27 28.04
CA ARG A 44 -3.78 3.39 27.31
C ARG A 44 -2.79 4.01 26.34
N CYS A 45 -3.23 4.26 25.08
CA CYS A 45 -2.39 4.97 24.12
C CYS A 45 -2.11 6.40 24.58
N THR A 46 -0.87 6.85 24.38
CA THR A 46 -0.38 8.15 24.86
C THR A 46 -0.32 9.24 23.80
N HIS A 47 -0.57 8.91 22.51
CA HIS A 47 -0.57 9.94 21.47
C HIS A 47 -1.79 10.86 21.58
N PRO A 48 -1.67 12.16 21.18
CA PRO A 48 -2.64 13.21 21.56
C PRO A 48 -4.07 12.95 21.14
N ASP A 49 -4.30 12.32 19.99
CA ASP A 49 -5.63 12.14 19.41
C ASP A 49 -6.27 10.79 19.74
N ALA A 50 -5.64 9.98 20.61
CA ALA A 50 -6.13 8.64 20.92
C ALA A 50 -7.47 8.69 21.68
N PRO A 51 -8.53 8.03 21.19
CA PRO A 51 -9.76 7.85 21.95
C PRO A 51 -9.49 7.17 23.29
N ALA A 52 -10.26 7.49 24.32
CA ALA A 52 -10.09 6.92 25.66
C ALA A 52 -10.18 5.38 25.69
N ALA A 53 -10.92 4.79 24.74
CA ALA A 53 -11.07 3.34 24.60
C ALA A 53 -9.92 2.66 23.84
N GLN A 54 -8.97 3.41 23.28
CA GLN A 54 -7.86 2.86 22.52
C GLN A 54 -6.72 2.47 23.46
N GLU A 55 -6.33 1.20 23.38
CA GLU A 55 -5.19 0.63 24.09
C GLU A 55 -4.07 0.35 23.09
N CYS A 56 -2.84 0.49 23.54
CA CYS A 56 -1.61 0.24 22.78
C CYS A 56 -0.77 -0.82 23.52
N ALA A 57 0.07 -1.54 22.76
CA ALA A 57 1.07 -2.48 23.28
C ALA A 57 2.22 -2.61 22.27
N GLU A 58 3.26 -3.31 22.68
CA GLU A 58 4.38 -3.67 21.83
C GLU A 58 4.35 -5.17 21.50
N LEU A 59 4.63 -5.51 20.25
CA LEU A 59 4.72 -6.89 19.77
C LEU A 59 6.12 -7.16 19.23
N PRO A 60 6.92 -8.03 19.86
CA PRO A 60 8.17 -8.48 19.28
C PRO A 60 7.93 -9.40 18.08
N VAL A 61 8.65 -9.15 17.00
CA VAL A 61 8.65 -9.96 15.79
C VAL A 61 10.08 -10.21 15.30
N PRO A 62 10.40 -11.35 14.70
CA PRO A 62 11.73 -11.59 14.15
C PRO A 62 12.11 -10.56 13.07
N LEU A 63 13.35 -10.08 13.09
CA LEU A 63 13.91 -9.36 11.95
C LEU A 63 13.88 -10.26 10.71
N ASP A 64 14.29 -11.52 10.87
CA ASP A 64 14.26 -12.55 9.85
C ASP A 64 13.43 -13.75 10.35
N TYR A 65 12.39 -14.09 9.62
CA TYR A 65 11.53 -15.22 9.92
C TYR A 65 12.16 -16.58 9.63
N ASP A 66 13.30 -16.62 8.94
CA ASP A 66 14.08 -17.84 8.74
C ASP A 66 15.05 -18.08 9.92
N ASP A 67 15.27 -17.05 10.78
CA ASP A 67 15.97 -17.11 12.08
C ASP A 67 15.08 -16.48 13.18
N PRO A 68 13.99 -17.15 13.58
CA PRO A 68 12.98 -16.58 14.48
C PRO A 68 13.48 -16.31 15.91
N ASP A 69 14.53 -16.98 16.36
CA ASP A 69 15.15 -16.79 17.67
C ASP A 69 16.27 -15.73 17.63
N GLY A 70 16.59 -15.18 16.45
CA GLY A 70 17.59 -14.15 16.23
C GLY A 70 17.13 -12.76 16.66
N ARG A 71 17.66 -11.74 16.00
CA ARG A 71 17.32 -10.34 16.29
C ARG A 71 15.84 -10.06 16.12
N GLN A 72 15.25 -9.36 17.10
CA GLN A 72 13.84 -8.98 17.11
C GLN A 72 13.68 -7.51 16.73
N LEU A 73 12.55 -7.20 16.09
CA LEU A 73 11.99 -5.86 15.91
C LEU A 73 10.79 -5.71 16.85
N THR A 74 10.43 -4.48 17.16
CA THR A 74 9.21 -4.15 17.91
C THR A 74 8.18 -3.53 16.98
N LEU A 75 6.96 -4.04 17.00
CA LEU A 75 5.80 -3.42 16.35
C LEU A 75 4.92 -2.73 17.39
N ALA A 76 4.50 -1.52 17.09
CA ALA A 76 3.43 -0.86 17.83
C ALA A 76 2.09 -1.46 17.39
N VAL A 77 1.33 -1.97 18.34
CA VAL A 77 0.00 -2.53 18.10
C VAL A 77 -1.05 -1.78 18.90
N SER A 78 -2.28 -1.79 18.41
CA SER A 78 -3.37 -1.06 19.07
C SER A 78 -4.69 -1.82 18.94
N ARG A 79 -5.57 -1.61 19.95
CA ARG A 79 -6.93 -2.16 19.92
C ARG A 79 -7.96 -1.19 20.50
N ILE A 80 -9.20 -1.35 20.05
CA ILE A 80 -10.40 -0.83 20.69
C ILE A 80 -11.34 -2.02 20.90
N ARG A 81 -11.60 -2.37 22.14
CA ARG A 81 -12.46 -3.52 22.46
C ARG A 81 -13.92 -3.24 22.10
N SER A 82 -14.64 -4.31 21.79
CA SER A 82 -16.10 -4.28 21.69
C SER A 82 -16.71 -3.82 23.01
N ASP A 83 -17.66 -2.89 22.94
CA ASP A 83 -18.50 -2.50 24.06
C ASP A 83 -19.69 -3.42 24.28
N ARG A 84 -19.82 -4.47 23.44
CA ARG A 84 -20.90 -5.48 23.48
C ARG A 84 -20.34 -6.90 23.48
N PRO A 85 -19.64 -7.32 24.54
CA PRO A 85 -18.96 -8.61 24.57
C PRO A 85 -19.89 -9.81 24.31
N GLY A 86 -21.18 -9.71 24.67
CA GLY A 86 -22.17 -10.77 24.42
C GLY A 86 -22.55 -10.97 22.96
N THR A 87 -22.30 -10.00 22.09
CA THR A 87 -22.55 -10.06 20.64
C THR A 87 -21.27 -9.97 19.82
N ARG A 88 -20.12 -9.93 20.49
CA ARG A 88 -18.81 -9.95 19.82
C ARG A 88 -18.65 -11.22 19.01
N ARG A 89 -18.29 -11.05 17.74
CA ARG A 89 -18.10 -12.18 16.82
C ARG A 89 -16.63 -12.50 16.52
N GLY A 90 -15.70 -11.63 16.88
CA GLY A 90 -14.27 -11.83 16.63
C GLY A 90 -13.49 -10.52 16.59
N THR A 91 -12.35 -10.56 15.90
CA THR A 91 -11.43 -9.44 15.77
C THR A 91 -11.35 -8.97 14.31
N LEU A 92 -11.48 -7.66 14.11
CA LEU A 92 -11.33 -6.98 12.82
C LEU A 92 -9.99 -6.24 12.79
N VAL A 93 -9.07 -6.67 11.93
CA VAL A 93 -7.82 -5.95 11.70
C VAL A 93 -8.01 -4.87 10.64
N VAL A 94 -7.60 -3.65 10.97
CA VAL A 94 -7.55 -2.51 10.05
C VAL A 94 -6.16 -2.48 9.42
N ILE A 95 -6.08 -2.70 8.10
CA ILE A 95 -4.83 -2.76 7.34
C ILE A 95 -4.66 -1.44 6.58
N PRO A 96 -3.70 -0.59 6.97
CA PRO A 96 -3.50 0.72 6.33
C PRO A 96 -2.95 0.59 4.91
N GLY A 97 -3.15 1.65 4.13
CA GLY A 97 -2.55 1.83 2.81
C GLY A 97 -1.15 2.42 2.84
N GLY A 98 -0.76 3.04 1.76
CA GLY A 98 0.54 3.67 1.52
C GLY A 98 1.26 3.01 0.34
N PRO A 99 2.36 2.22 0.54
CA PRO A 99 2.92 1.71 1.80
C PRO A 99 3.40 2.82 2.74
N GLY A 100 3.41 2.52 4.04
CA GLY A 100 3.90 3.45 5.07
C GLY A 100 2.81 4.10 5.91
N GLY A 101 1.55 3.75 5.71
CA GLY A 101 0.46 4.22 6.59
C GLY A 101 0.53 3.58 7.97
N SER A 102 0.31 4.38 9.02
CA SER A 102 0.20 3.89 10.39
C SER A 102 -1.17 3.24 10.63
N GLY A 103 -1.16 1.98 11.06
CA GLY A 103 -2.38 1.28 11.47
C GLY A 103 -2.94 1.81 12.78
N VAL A 104 -2.06 2.13 13.74
CA VAL A 104 -2.45 2.72 15.02
C VAL A 104 -3.18 4.05 14.80
N GLN A 105 -2.61 4.95 14.00
CA GLN A 105 -3.25 6.22 13.64
C GLN A 105 -4.56 6.02 12.85
N ARG A 106 -4.60 5.04 11.96
CA ARG A 106 -5.82 4.72 11.20
C ARG A 106 -6.94 4.26 12.14
N LEU A 107 -6.61 3.45 13.14
CA LEU A 107 -7.58 3.03 14.16
C LEU A 107 -8.04 4.22 15.02
N THR A 108 -7.14 5.13 15.38
CA THR A 108 -7.50 6.39 16.05
C THR A 108 -8.53 7.18 15.25
N GLN A 109 -8.32 7.34 13.94
CA GLN A 109 -9.18 8.14 13.08
C GLN A 109 -10.53 7.50 12.76
N LYS A 110 -10.57 6.17 12.64
CA LYS A 110 -11.73 5.42 12.15
C LYS A 110 -12.41 4.55 13.21
N GLY A 111 -11.76 4.30 14.34
CA GLY A 111 -12.23 3.34 15.33
C GLY A 111 -13.63 3.63 15.85
N ASP A 112 -13.95 4.87 16.19
CA ASP A 112 -15.29 5.25 16.68
C ASP A 112 -16.36 5.11 15.59
N ALA A 113 -16.04 5.45 14.34
CA ALA A 113 -16.97 5.24 13.22
C ALA A 113 -17.23 3.75 12.99
N LEU A 114 -16.17 2.92 12.98
CA LEU A 114 -16.26 1.47 12.85
C LEU A 114 -17.06 0.84 13.99
N ARG A 115 -16.85 1.26 15.26
CA ARG A 115 -17.63 0.76 16.40
C ARG A 115 -19.11 1.01 16.24
N ARG A 116 -19.48 2.24 15.86
CA ARG A 116 -20.89 2.62 15.65
C ARG A 116 -21.50 1.81 14.51
N GLU A 117 -20.82 1.80 13.36
CA GLU A 117 -21.32 1.16 12.15
C GLU A 117 -21.46 -0.36 12.30
N LEU A 118 -20.49 -1.00 12.94
CA LEU A 118 -20.49 -2.45 13.17
C LEU A 118 -21.24 -2.84 14.47
N ALA A 119 -21.87 -1.88 15.14
CA ALA A 119 -22.67 -2.09 16.38
C ALA A 119 -21.92 -2.91 17.45
N GLY A 120 -20.61 -2.70 17.60
CA GLY A 120 -19.78 -3.41 18.57
C GLY A 120 -19.53 -4.89 18.26
N ALA A 121 -19.75 -5.36 17.03
CA ALA A 121 -19.58 -6.77 16.66
C ALA A 121 -18.12 -7.27 16.73
N TYR A 122 -17.13 -6.38 16.78
CA TYR A 122 -15.71 -6.73 16.73
C TYR A 122 -14.88 -6.01 17.80
N ASP A 123 -13.83 -6.67 18.27
CA ASP A 123 -12.65 -5.96 18.71
C ASP A 123 -11.95 -5.43 17.48
N LEU A 124 -11.67 -4.13 17.46
CA LEU A 124 -10.94 -3.49 16.36
C LEU A 124 -9.46 -3.48 16.71
N VAL A 125 -8.62 -3.94 15.81
CA VAL A 125 -7.17 -3.97 16.03
C VAL A 125 -6.42 -3.41 14.83
N ALA A 126 -5.24 -2.87 15.09
CA ALA A 126 -4.32 -2.45 14.06
C ALA A 126 -2.88 -2.53 14.57
N PHE A 127 -1.92 -2.49 13.67
CA PHE A 127 -0.52 -2.36 14.02
C PHE A 127 0.17 -1.41 13.04
N ASP A 128 1.22 -0.76 13.50
CA ASP A 128 2.15 -0.07 12.62
C ASP A 128 3.07 -1.12 11.99
N PRO A 129 3.08 -1.27 10.67
CA PRO A 129 4.04 -2.16 10.02
C PRO A 129 5.48 -1.83 10.41
N ARG A 130 6.39 -2.79 10.25
CA ARG A 130 7.84 -2.53 10.40
C ARG A 130 8.26 -1.33 9.55
N GLY A 131 8.98 -0.41 10.13
CA GLY A 131 9.36 0.86 9.53
C GLY A 131 8.38 2.01 9.78
N VAL A 132 7.17 1.77 10.30
CA VAL A 132 6.09 2.76 10.42
C VAL A 132 5.92 3.25 11.86
N GLY A 133 5.66 4.52 12.01
CA GLY A 133 5.15 5.12 13.25
C GLY A 133 6.03 4.85 14.48
N ALA A 134 5.48 4.16 15.46
CA ALA A 134 6.19 3.77 16.68
C ALA A 134 6.81 2.36 16.61
N SER A 135 6.66 1.63 15.50
CA SER A 135 7.40 0.39 15.24
C SER A 135 8.87 0.66 14.96
N THR A 136 9.72 -0.37 15.07
CA THR A 136 11.15 -0.26 14.72
C THR A 136 11.32 0.32 13.32
N THR A 137 12.01 1.46 13.21
CA THR A 137 12.27 2.20 11.97
C THR A 137 13.70 1.98 11.47
N ALA A 138 13.98 2.42 10.24
CA ALA A 138 15.30 2.51 9.67
C ALA A 138 15.44 3.84 8.90
N SER A 139 16.66 4.33 8.78
CA SER A 139 16.97 5.58 8.05
C SER A 139 17.85 5.27 6.85
N CYS A 140 17.69 6.06 5.79
CA CYS A 140 18.63 6.11 4.67
C CYS A 140 19.61 7.30 4.77
N ASP A 141 19.48 8.15 5.79
CA ASP A 141 20.25 9.40 5.96
C ASP A 141 20.21 10.29 4.72
N LEU A 142 19.00 10.45 4.17
CA LEU A 142 18.79 11.25 2.96
C LEU A 142 18.97 12.75 3.26
N ALA A 143 19.56 13.47 2.32
CA ALA A 143 19.61 14.91 2.36
C ALA A 143 18.20 15.53 2.33
N PRO A 144 17.98 16.70 2.96
CA PRO A 144 16.64 17.30 3.02
C PRO A 144 15.98 17.50 1.66
N GLU A 145 16.75 17.90 0.63
CA GLU A 145 16.26 18.11 -0.75
C GLU A 145 15.75 16.84 -1.42
N ASP A 146 16.23 15.67 -1.02
CA ASP A 146 15.78 14.38 -1.55
C ASP A 146 14.54 13.83 -0.82
N ARG A 147 14.10 14.48 0.27
CA ARG A 147 12.97 14.05 1.11
C ARG A 147 11.67 14.81 0.88
N TYR A 148 11.64 15.79 -0.01
CA TYR A 148 10.36 16.39 -0.40
C TYR A 148 9.51 15.39 -1.18
N LEU A 149 8.20 15.42 -0.98
CA LEU A 149 7.27 14.54 -1.68
C LEU A 149 7.42 14.64 -3.21
N THR A 150 7.65 15.85 -3.73
CA THR A 150 7.91 16.09 -5.15
C THR A 150 9.23 15.49 -5.64
N SER A 151 10.22 15.28 -4.75
CA SER A 151 11.47 14.58 -5.06
C SER A 151 11.28 13.07 -5.06
N LEU A 152 10.59 12.53 -4.06
CA LEU A 152 10.32 11.10 -3.92
C LEU A 152 9.35 10.56 -4.97
N ARG A 153 8.43 11.40 -5.48
CA ARG A 153 7.48 11.04 -6.56
C ARG A 153 8.07 11.17 -7.96
N SER A 154 9.33 11.54 -8.07
CA SER A 154 10.09 11.58 -9.34
C SER A 154 9.41 12.36 -10.49
N TRP A 155 8.87 13.53 -10.18
CA TRP A 155 8.34 14.42 -11.21
C TRP A 155 9.46 14.81 -12.19
N PRO A 156 9.26 14.66 -13.52
CA PRO A 156 10.25 15.07 -14.50
C PRO A 156 10.41 16.59 -14.51
N GLY A 157 11.55 17.05 -15.01
CA GLY A 157 11.77 18.46 -15.27
C GLY A 157 10.88 19.00 -16.41
N PRO A 158 10.90 20.31 -16.67
CA PRO A 158 10.26 20.90 -17.82
C PRO A 158 10.61 20.13 -19.10
N ASN A 159 9.66 20.02 -20.04
CA ASN A 159 9.84 19.24 -21.29
C ASN A 159 10.14 17.74 -21.09
N GLY A 160 9.87 17.17 -19.91
CA GLY A 160 10.04 15.75 -19.62
C GLY A 160 11.49 15.36 -19.34
N GLU A 161 12.37 16.30 -19.00
CA GLU A 161 13.75 15.99 -18.62
C GLU A 161 13.83 15.12 -17.37
N ILE A 162 14.68 14.07 -17.40
CA ILE A 162 14.82 13.07 -16.34
C ILE A 162 16.26 12.90 -15.82
N THR A 163 17.20 13.68 -16.29
CA THR A 163 18.62 13.55 -15.91
C THR A 163 18.79 13.67 -14.39
N GLU A 164 18.17 14.69 -13.77
CA GLU A 164 18.19 14.88 -12.32
C GLU A 164 17.41 13.77 -11.58
N ASN A 165 16.32 13.25 -12.16
CA ASN A 165 15.60 12.13 -11.58
C ASN A 165 16.45 10.86 -11.52
N ILE A 166 17.25 10.60 -12.56
CA ILE A 166 18.19 9.48 -12.60
C ILE A 166 19.26 9.64 -11.52
N ALA A 167 19.88 10.84 -11.46
CA ALA A 167 20.93 11.13 -10.48
C ALA A 167 20.40 11.02 -9.03
N ARG A 168 19.23 11.59 -8.75
CA ARG A 168 18.55 11.51 -7.44
C ARG A 168 18.17 10.09 -7.07
N SER A 169 17.56 9.35 -8.00
CA SER A 169 17.16 7.95 -7.76
C SER A 169 18.35 7.07 -7.41
N ARG A 170 19.48 7.26 -8.10
CA ARG A 170 20.74 6.57 -7.78
C ARG A 170 21.26 6.97 -6.41
N ARG A 171 21.35 8.27 -6.12
CA ARG A 171 21.83 8.82 -4.84
C ARG A 171 21.01 8.30 -3.66
N ILE A 172 19.68 8.26 -3.78
CA ILE A 172 18.78 7.72 -2.76
C ILE A 172 19.02 6.20 -2.57
N ALA A 173 19.09 5.42 -3.64
CA ALA A 173 19.34 3.98 -3.56
C ALA A 173 20.68 3.67 -2.88
N GLU A 174 21.75 4.39 -3.26
CA GLU A 174 23.09 4.26 -2.65
C GLU A 174 23.09 4.66 -1.17
N ALA A 175 22.38 5.73 -0.79
CA ALA A 175 22.26 6.15 0.60
C ALA A 175 21.55 5.08 1.44
N CYS A 176 20.44 4.55 0.95
CA CYS A 176 19.72 3.45 1.61
C CYS A 176 20.57 2.16 1.71
N ALA A 177 21.38 1.86 0.71
CA ALA A 177 22.29 0.71 0.74
C ALA A 177 23.39 0.85 1.78
N ARG A 178 23.85 2.09 2.04
CA ARG A 178 24.88 2.36 3.09
C ARG A 178 24.31 2.39 4.49
N SER A 179 23.17 3.06 4.68
CA SER A 179 22.65 3.41 6.02
C SER A 179 21.48 2.57 6.48
N GLY A 180 20.71 1.96 5.56
CA GLY A 180 19.44 1.31 5.88
C GLY A 180 19.52 0.03 6.70
N GLY A 181 20.63 -0.67 6.63
CA GLY A 181 20.85 -1.89 7.38
C GLY A 181 19.90 -3.06 7.03
N PRO A 182 19.96 -4.15 7.79
CA PRO A 182 19.08 -5.30 7.60
C PRO A 182 17.62 -4.99 7.90
N GLU A 183 17.33 -4.00 8.76
CA GLU A 183 15.98 -3.55 9.07
C GLU A 183 15.28 -3.06 7.81
N LEU A 184 15.90 -2.14 7.09
CA LEU A 184 15.33 -1.59 5.85
C LEU A 184 15.08 -2.70 4.81
N ARG A 185 15.97 -3.68 4.73
CA ARG A 185 15.84 -4.85 3.85
C ARG A 185 14.67 -5.75 4.23
N SER A 186 14.29 -5.75 5.51
CA SER A 186 13.18 -6.54 6.03
C SER A 186 11.81 -5.91 5.77
N PHE A 187 11.73 -4.64 5.33
CA PHE A 187 10.47 -3.94 5.04
C PHE A 187 9.89 -4.43 3.72
N THR A 188 9.13 -5.52 3.80
CA THR A 188 8.49 -6.19 2.64
C THR A 188 7.05 -6.51 2.97
N THR A 189 6.20 -6.61 1.95
CA THR A 189 4.82 -7.13 2.09
C THR A 189 4.81 -8.53 2.71
N ALA A 190 5.75 -9.39 2.32
CA ALA A 190 5.81 -10.76 2.82
C ALA A 190 6.08 -10.82 4.33
N ASN A 191 6.94 -9.95 4.86
CA ASN A 191 7.19 -9.87 6.30
C ASN A 191 6.02 -9.19 7.02
N GLN A 192 5.43 -8.13 6.47
CA GLN A 192 4.23 -7.50 7.05
C GLN A 192 3.09 -8.51 7.21
N VAL A 193 2.92 -9.42 6.27
CA VAL A 193 1.91 -10.49 6.35
C VAL A 193 2.25 -11.53 7.43
N ARG A 194 3.53 -11.88 7.63
CA ARG A 194 3.98 -12.73 8.73
C ARG A 194 3.79 -12.05 10.08
N ASP A 195 4.09 -10.75 10.16
CA ASP A 195 3.87 -9.90 11.35
C ASP A 195 2.38 -9.87 11.73
N MET A 196 1.50 -9.71 10.75
CA MET A 196 0.05 -9.73 10.99
C MET A 196 -0.42 -11.09 11.52
N ASP A 197 0.17 -12.19 11.05
CA ASP A 197 -0.14 -13.51 11.58
C ASP A 197 0.40 -13.72 12.99
N ARG A 198 1.59 -13.19 13.29
CA ARG A 198 2.14 -13.18 14.64
C ARG A 198 1.28 -12.36 15.61
N PHE A 199 0.73 -11.23 15.12
CA PHE A 199 -0.21 -10.43 15.89
C PHE A 199 -1.52 -11.20 16.15
N ARG A 200 -2.06 -11.90 15.15
CA ARG A 200 -3.21 -12.80 15.34
C ARG A 200 -2.95 -13.83 16.47
N GLU A 201 -1.77 -14.46 16.47
CA GLU A 201 -1.38 -15.43 17.49
C GLU A 201 -1.30 -14.78 18.88
N ALA A 202 -0.70 -13.59 18.99
CA ALA A 202 -0.60 -12.83 20.24
C ALA A 202 -1.96 -12.40 20.80
N LEU A 203 -2.97 -12.20 19.91
CA LEU A 203 -4.35 -11.94 20.29
C LEU A 203 -5.11 -13.22 20.70
N GLY A 204 -4.54 -14.41 20.53
CA GLY A 204 -5.22 -15.69 20.78
C GLY A 204 -6.29 -16.04 19.76
N GLU A 205 -6.31 -15.37 18.60
CA GLU A 205 -7.36 -15.54 17.59
C GLU A 205 -7.03 -16.66 16.59
N GLN A 206 -8.01 -17.53 16.33
CA GLN A 206 -7.84 -18.54 15.28
C GLN A 206 -7.94 -17.94 13.89
N LYS A 207 -8.84 -16.96 13.72
CA LYS A 207 -9.10 -16.25 12.46
C LYS A 207 -9.23 -14.74 12.72
N LEU A 208 -8.92 -13.96 11.70
CA LEU A 208 -9.18 -12.52 11.66
C LEU A 208 -10.25 -12.21 10.61
N SER A 209 -11.08 -11.22 10.87
CA SER A 209 -11.73 -10.41 9.83
C SER A 209 -10.81 -9.24 9.49
N ALA A 210 -10.92 -8.65 8.31
CA ALA A 210 -10.08 -7.55 7.88
C ALA A 210 -10.81 -6.49 7.07
N TRP A 211 -10.34 -5.26 7.21
CA TRP A 211 -10.58 -4.17 6.27
C TRP A 211 -9.24 -3.57 5.85
N GLY A 212 -8.85 -3.84 4.61
CA GLY A 212 -7.65 -3.29 3.99
C GLY A 212 -7.99 -2.22 2.98
N THR A 213 -7.27 -1.10 2.99
CA THR A 213 -7.46 0.02 2.06
C THR A 213 -6.21 0.27 1.23
N SER A 214 -6.35 0.51 -0.09
CA SER A 214 -5.22 0.88 -0.95
C SER A 214 -4.15 -0.23 -0.98
N TYR A 215 -2.87 0.09 -0.71
CA TYR A 215 -1.82 -0.91 -0.53
C TYR A 215 -2.20 -1.99 0.50
N GLY A 216 -2.98 -1.64 1.52
CA GLY A 216 -3.51 -2.61 2.49
C GLY A 216 -4.39 -3.70 1.87
N THR A 217 -4.96 -3.48 0.69
CA THR A 217 -5.68 -4.51 -0.07
C THR A 217 -4.73 -5.57 -0.61
N TYR A 218 -3.54 -5.19 -1.06
CA TYR A 218 -2.52 -6.14 -1.50
C TYR A 218 -1.98 -6.94 -0.31
N VAL A 219 -1.68 -6.29 0.82
CA VAL A 219 -1.32 -6.97 2.07
C VAL A 219 -2.41 -7.97 2.48
N GLY A 220 -3.67 -7.54 2.46
CA GLY A 220 -4.83 -8.39 2.76
C GLY A 220 -4.98 -9.57 1.80
N ALA A 221 -4.79 -9.36 0.50
CA ALA A 221 -4.84 -10.41 -0.51
C ALA A 221 -3.69 -11.42 -0.33
N VAL A 222 -2.46 -10.95 -0.05
CA VAL A 222 -1.31 -11.81 0.23
C VAL A 222 -1.53 -12.63 1.51
N TYR A 223 -2.10 -12.01 2.57
CA TYR A 223 -2.44 -12.75 3.78
C TYR A 223 -3.48 -13.84 3.50
N ALA A 224 -4.56 -13.51 2.81
CA ALA A 224 -5.60 -14.46 2.45
C ALA A 224 -5.09 -15.59 1.53
N GLN A 225 -4.05 -15.34 0.75
CA GLN A 225 -3.38 -16.35 -0.08
C GLN A 225 -2.47 -17.27 0.74
N LYS A 226 -1.70 -16.70 1.67
CA LYS A 226 -0.74 -17.47 2.50
C LYS A 226 -1.43 -18.22 3.65
N TYR A 227 -2.47 -17.64 4.22
CA TYR A 227 -3.16 -18.15 5.40
C TYR A 227 -4.69 -18.28 5.19
N PRO A 228 -5.17 -19.00 4.14
CA PRO A 228 -6.58 -19.01 3.77
C PRO A 228 -7.51 -19.51 4.89
N ARG A 229 -7.02 -20.42 5.74
CA ARG A 229 -7.80 -20.95 6.88
C ARG A 229 -7.84 -20.02 8.10
N ARG A 230 -7.05 -18.92 8.09
CA ARG A 230 -6.96 -17.93 9.18
C ARG A 230 -7.77 -16.66 8.89
N THR A 231 -8.54 -16.65 7.78
CA THR A 231 -9.43 -15.54 7.40
C THR A 231 -10.89 -15.85 7.71
N ASP A 232 -11.63 -14.82 8.17
CA ASP A 232 -13.10 -14.86 8.31
C ASP A 232 -13.73 -13.95 7.24
N ARG A 233 -14.10 -12.71 7.54
CA ARG A 233 -14.69 -11.74 6.61
C ARG A 233 -13.64 -10.74 6.18
N TRP A 234 -13.38 -10.71 4.89
CA TRP A 234 -12.20 -10.01 4.34
C TRP A 234 -12.63 -8.91 3.37
N VAL A 235 -12.42 -7.65 3.73
CA VAL A 235 -12.78 -6.50 2.90
C VAL A 235 -11.54 -5.88 2.27
N LEU A 236 -11.56 -5.70 0.94
CA LEU A 236 -10.52 -5.05 0.15
C LEU A 236 -11.10 -3.80 -0.50
N ASP A 237 -10.75 -2.63 0.02
CA ASP A 237 -11.29 -1.32 -0.37
C ASP A 237 -10.25 -0.55 -1.19
N SER A 238 -10.57 -0.23 -2.45
CA SER A 238 -9.68 0.50 -3.36
C SER A 238 -8.43 -0.31 -3.74
N SER A 239 -8.64 -1.41 -4.46
CA SER A 239 -7.61 -2.40 -4.80
C SER A 239 -6.80 -2.01 -6.04
N GLY A 240 -5.51 -2.30 -6.02
CA GLY A 240 -4.62 -2.19 -7.17
C GLY A 240 -4.47 -3.51 -7.95
N ASP A 241 -3.68 -3.46 -9.02
CA ASP A 241 -3.31 -4.61 -9.86
C ASP A 241 -2.43 -5.60 -9.07
N PRO A 242 -2.83 -6.86 -8.87
CA PRO A 242 -2.08 -7.83 -8.07
C PRO A 242 -0.97 -8.56 -8.84
N ASP A 243 -0.67 -8.18 -10.09
CA ASP A 243 0.38 -8.85 -10.88
C ASP A 243 1.72 -8.82 -10.12
N PRO A 244 2.25 -9.98 -9.69
CA PRO A 244 3.43 -10.06 -8.85
C PRO A 244 4.71 -9.52 -9.51
N LYS A 245 4.71 -9.35 -10.84
CA LYS A 245 5.82 -8.74 -11.58
C LYS A 245 5.75 -7.22 -11.62
N ARG A 246 4.57 -6.66 -11.33
CA ARG A 246 4.26 -5.25 -11.52
C ARG A 246 3.68 -4.57 -10.29
N VAL A 247 3.44 -5.30 -9.22
CA VAL A 247 2.89 -4.75 -7.97
C VAL A 247 3.64 -3.47 -7.59
N ALA A 248 3.00 -2.50 -7.05
CA ALA A 248 3.50 -1.15 -6.79
C ALA A 248 3.94 -0.38 -8.06
N ARG A 249 4.80 -0.93 -8.91
CA ARG A 249 5.20 -0.28 -10.17
C ARG A 249 4.01 -0.15 -11.14
N GLY A 250 3.18 -1.19 -11.26
CA GLY A 250 1.95 -1.15 -12.04
C GLY A 250 0.93 -0.16 -11.47
N TRP A 251 0.85 -0.07 -10.15
CA TRP A 251 -0.04 0.90 -9.50
C TRP A 251 0.40 2.33 -9.78
N LEU A 252 1.69 2.62 -9.67
CA LEU A 252 2.22 3.95 -10.01
C LEU A 252 1.89 4.31 -11.46
N ALA A 253 2.16 3.42 -12.42
CA ALA A 253 1.86 3.65 -13.83
C ALA A 253 0.36 3.89 -14.10
N ASN A 254 -0.52 3.24 -13.34
CA ASN A 254 -1.97 3.43 -13.48
C ASN A 254 -2.47 4.77 -12.91
N MET A 255 -1.69 5.48 -12.09
CA MET A 255 -2.10 6.77 -11.52
C MET A 255 -2.35 7.85 -12.59
N SER A 256 -1.71 7.78 -13.74
CA SER A 256 -1.98 8.71 -14.86
C SER A 256 -3.43 8.58 -15.35
N GLN A 257 -3.89 7.35 -15.59
CA GLN A 257 -5.28 7.07 -15.94
C GLN A 257 -6.22 7.47 -14.80
N GLY A 258 -5.89 7.12 -13.55
CA GLY A 258 -6.72 7.45 -12.40
C GLY A 258 -6.93 8.96 -12.20
N ALA A 259 -5.90 9.75 -12.41
CA ALA A 259 -6.01 11.21 -12.35
C ALA A 259 -6.91 11.75 -13.47
N ALA A 260 -6.78 11.22 -14.70
CA ALA A 260 -7.63 11.61 -15.84
C ALA A 260 -9.10 11.20 -15.63
N ASP A 261 -9.37 10.02 -15.08
CA ASP A 261 -10.72 9.54 -14.79
C ASP A 261 -11.40 10.40 -13.69
N ARG A 262 -10.63 10.89 -12.72
CA ARG A 262 -11.14 11.64 -11.56
C ARG A 262 -11.28 13.14 -11.83
N LEU A 263 -10.47 13.71 -12.72
CA LEU A 263 -10.48 15.15 -13.00
C LEU A 263 -11.87 15.73 -13.35
N PRO A 264 -12.74 15.05 -14.13
CA PRO A 264 -14.07 15.57 -14.42
C PRO A 264 -14.92 15.88 -13.18
N ASP A 265 -14.77 15.12 -12.09
CA ASP A 265 -15.48 15.40 -10.83
C ASP A 265 -15.00 16.71 -10.19
N PHE A 266 -13.67 16.94 -10.18
CA PHE A 266 -13.10 18.21 -9.72
C PHE A 266 -13.52 19.36 -10.64
N ALA A 267 -13.49 19.16 -11.95
CA ALA A 267 -13.87 20.20 -12.93
C ALA A 267 -15.33 20.61 -12.77
N ALA A 268 -16.24 19.65 -12.62
CA ALA A 268 -17.66 19.94 -12.35
C ALA A 268 -17.85 20.71 -11.03
N TRP A 269 -17.12 20.30 -9.98
CA TRP A 269 -17.14 21.00 -8.70
C TRP A 269 -16.58 22.43 -8.82
N ALA A 270 -15.45 22.63 -9.50
CA ALA A 270 -14.73 23.90 -9.60
C ALA A 270 -15.40 24.93 -10.51
N THR A 271 -16.36 24.51 -11.32
CA THR A 271 -17.13 25.40 -12.22
C THR A 271 -18.58 25.61 -11.78
N HIS A 272 -19.00 24.91 -10.72
CA HIS A 272 -20.35 25.03 -10.21
C HIS A 272 -20.65 26.47 -9.72
N PRO A 273 -21.79 27.10 -10.09
CA PRO A 273 -22.09 28.48 -9.70
C PRO A 273 -22.05 28.75 -8.20
N ASP A 274 -22.35 27.77 -7.37
CA ASP A 274 -22.26 27.93 -5.91
C ASP A 274 -20.83 28.26 -5.43
N ARG A 275 -19.83 27.96 -6.23
CA ARG A 275 -18.41 28.29 -5.90
C ARG A 275 -18.12 29.77 -5.98
N ASP A 276 -18.97 30.57 -6.68
CA ASP A 276 -18.82 32.02 -6.71
C ASP A 276 -18.98 32.66 -5.31
N ARG A 277 -19.88 32.12 -4.49
CA ARG A 277 -20.11 32.62 -3.10
C ARG A 277 -18.86 32.49 -2.21
N ASP A 278 -18.10 31.42 -2.43
CA ASP A 278 -16.90 31.13 -1.67
C ASP A 278 -15.64 31.68 -2.35
N GLY A 279 -15.78 32.33 -3.51
CA GLY A 279 -14.68 32.77 -4.36
C GLY A 279 -13.83 31.58 -4.87
N LEU A 280 -14.39 30.41 -5.08
CA LEU A 280 -13.65 29.18 -5.43
C LEU A 280 -13.90 28.68 -6.86
N ARG A 281 -14.70 29.41 -7.64
CA ARG A 281 -14.93 29.07 -9.03
C ARG A 281 -13.67 29.35 -9.85
N LEU A 282 -13.19 28.33 -10.58
CA LEU A 282 -11.93 28.44 -11.33
C LEU A 282 -12.17 28.80 -12.81
N ALA A 283 -13.29 28.40 -13.39
CA ALA A 283 -13.60 28.61 -14.79
C ALA A 283 -15.12 28.64 -15.04
N ALA A 284 -15.54 29.09 -16.21
CA ALA A 284 -16.95 29.13 -16.58
C ALA A 284 -17.51 27.74 -16.94
N ALA A 285 -16.67 26.89 -17.56
CA ALA A 285 -17.05 25.56 -18.03
C ALA A 285 -16.01 24.49 -17.64
N ALA A 286 -16.47 23.25 -17.38
CA ALA A 286 -15.64 22.18 -16.88
C ALA A 286 -14.45 21.83 -17.80
N GLN A 287 -14.63 21.92 -19.12
CA GLN A 287 -13.56 21.67 -20.09
C GLN A 287 -12.40 22.68 -20.04
N GLU A 288 -12.56 23.81 -19.36
CA GLU A 288 -11.55 24.85 -19.22
C GLU A 288 -10.59 24.56 -18.04
N VAL A 289 -10.98 23.68 -17.10
CA VAL A 289 -10.23 23.44 -15.85
C VAL A 289 -8.92 22.72 -16.11
N GLU A 290 -8.88 21.69 -16.94
CA GLU A 290 -7.63 21.00 -17.26
C GLU A 290 -6.63 21.91 -17.96
N PRO A 291 -6.99 22.62 -19.07
CA PRO A 291 -6.08 23.58 -19.71
C PRO A 291 -5.59 24.67 -18.76
N LEU A 292 -6.45 25.16 -17.84
CA LEU A 292 -6.07 26.15 -16.84
C LEU A 292 -4.96 25.62 -15.92
N VAL A 293 -5.17 24.42 -15.34
CA VAL A 293 -4.18 23.81 -14.43
C VAL A 293 -2.88 23.48 -15.14
N VAL A 294 -2.95 22.91 -16.35
CA VAL A 294 -1.76 22.56 -17.16
C VAL A 294 -0.97 23.83 -17.54
N SER A 295 -1.66 24.89 -17.98
CA SER A 295 -1.02 26.17 -18.34
C SER A 295 -0.39 26.85 -17.11
N LEU A 296 -1.09 26.83 -15.97
CA LEU A 296 -0.57 27.35 -14.72
C LEU A 296 0.70 26.59 -14.27
N ALA A 297 0.67 25.26 -14.31
CA ALA A 297 1.82 24.44 -13.99
C ALA A 297 3.01 24.73 -14.92
N ALA A 298 2.78 24.86 -16.23
CA ALA A 298 3.83 25.23 -17.19
C ALA A 298 4.40 26.63 -16.95
N ARG A 299 3.60 27.58 -16.47
CA ARG A 299 4.08 28.91 -16.05
C ARG A 299 4.94 28.80 -14.79
N LEU A 300 4.49 28.04 -13.79
CA LEU A 300 5.22 27.82 -12.55
C LEU A 300 6.51 27.00 -12.74
N ASP A 301 6.62 26.19 -13.78
CA ASP A 301 7.87 25.51 -14.15
C ASP A 301 8.95 26.50 -14.62
N ARG A 302 8.55 27.63 -15.23
CA ARG A 302 9.47 28.69 -15.68
C ARG A 302 9.72 29.75 -14.62
N GLU A 303 8.69 30.08 -13.85
CA GLU A 303 8.71 31.13 -12.83
C GLU A 303 7.98 30.65 -11.56
N PRO A 304 8.69 29.95 -10.67
CA PRO A 304 8.12 29.51 -9.40
C PRO A 304 7.66 30.67 -8.53
N ARG A 305 6.55 30.50 -7.83
CA ARG A 305 5.99 31.52 -6.93
C ARG A 305 6.50 31.32 -5.50
N THR A 306 6.92 32.41 -4.87
CA THR A 306 7.15 32.44 -3.42
C THR A 306 5.86 32.06 -2.68
N THR A 307 5.99 31.32 -1.59
CA THR A 307 4.87 30.86 -0.77
C THR A 307 4.98 31.37 0.66
N THR A 308 3.96 31.11 1.49
CA THR A 308 4.03 31.37 2.92
C THR A 308 5.06 30.51 3.66
N THR A 309 5.58 29.46 3.02
CA THR A 309 6.63 28.60 3.58
C THR A 309 8.00 29.11 3.13
N PRO A 310 8.82 29.65 4.03
CA PRO A 310 10.14 30.19 3.67
C PRO A 310 11.03 29.16 2.96
N GLY A 311 11.61 29.53 1.83
CA GLY A 311 12.54 28.67 1.08
C GLY A 311 11.88 27.55 0.27
N VAL A 312 10.56 27.40 0.30
CA VAL A 312 9.82 26.38 -0.47
C VAL A 312 8.88 27.06 -1.47
N PRO A 313 9.31 27.27 -2.72
CA PRO A 313 8.46 27.89 -3.74
C PRO A 313 7.41 26.89 -4.26
N LEU A 314 6.28 27.43 -4.75
CA LEU A 314 5.32 26.67 -5.55
C LEU A 314 5.85 26.56 -6.98
N THR A 315 6.23 25.36 -7.37
CA THR A 315 6.64 24.98 -8.74
C THR A 315 5.49 24.36 -9.50
N GLY A 316 5.64 24.16 -10.82
CA GLY A 316 4.65 23.41 -11.60
C GLY A 316 4.47 21.97 -11.11
N ASN A 317 5.56 21.31 -10.72
CA ASN A 317 5.49 19.97 -10.12
C ASN A 317 4.85 19.99 -8.72
N GLY A 318 5.05 21.05 -7.94
CA GLY A 318 4.33 21.27 -6.68
C GLY A 318 2.82 21.39 -6.88
N LEU A 319 2.38 22.15 -7.91
CA LEU A 319 0.97 22.26 -8.25
C LEU A 319 0.36 20.92 -8.72
N ARG A 320 1.08 20.17 -9.58
CA ARG A 320 0.64 18.85 -10.06
C ARG A 320 0.52 17.86 -8.89
N GLN A 321 1.46 17.87 -7.96
CA GLN A 321 1.40 17.01 -6.76
C GLN A 321 0.24 17.42 -5.85
N ALA A 322 -0.02 18.71 -5.68
CA ALA A 322 -1.17 19.19 -4.92
C ALA A 322 -2.50 18.75 -5.55
N LEU A 323 -2.62 18.81 -6.89
CA LEU A 323 -3.78 18.27 -7.59
C LEU A 323 -3.92 16.76 -7.35
N GLN A 324 -2.84 15.98 -7.51
CA GLN A 324 -2.90 14.53 -7.30
C GLN A 324 -3.41 14.19 -5.90
N ASN A 325 -2.95 14.90 -4.86
CA ASN A 325 -3.44 14.72 -3.49
C ASN A 325 -4.92 15.13 -3.37
N ALA A 326 -5.32 16.22 -4.03
CA ALA A 326 -6.69 16.71 -3.96
C ALA A 326 -7.71 15.75 -4.60
N LEU A 327 -7.31 15.00 -5.62
CA LEU A 327 -8.19 14.04 -6.29
C LEU A 327 -8.59 12.85 -5.41
N TYR A 328 -7.91 12.62 -4.28
CA TYR A 328 -8.23 11.51 -3.36
C TYR A 328 -9.60 11.65 -2.68
N ALA A 329 -10.02 12.88 -2.37
CA ALA A 329 -11.29 13.13 -1.70
C ALA A 329 -11.88 14.50 -2.05
N ASP A 330 -13.20 14.60 -2.16
CA ASP A 330 -13.90 15.85 -2.50
C ASP A 330 -13.61 16.98 -1.50
N ALA A 331 -13.41 16.65 -0.23
CA ALA A 331 -13.04 17.62 0.80
C ALA A 331 -11.73 18.38 0.51
N ALA A 332 -10.86 17.83 -0.35
CA ALA A 332 -9.60 18.46 -0.74
C ALA A 332 -9.74 19.38 -1.97
N PHE A 333 -10.88 19.43 -2.62
CA PHE A 333 -11.10 20.28 -3.80
C PHE A 333 -11.02 21.78 -3.47
N ALA A 334 -11.65 22.21 -2.39
CA ALA A 334 -11.63 23.62 -1.98
C ALA A 334 -10.21 24.13 -1.62
N PRO A 335 -9.40 23.42 -0.81
CA PRO A 335 -8.00 23.78 -0.59
C PRO A 335 -7.18 23.89 -1.88
N PHE A 336 -7.36 22.97 -2.82
CA PHE A 336 -6.66 23.01 -4.10
C PHE A 336 -7.10 24.19 -4.96
N ALA A 337 -8.40 24.49 -5.04
CA ALA A 337 -8.92 25.65 -5.77
C ALA A 337 -8.33 26.97 -5.22
N ARG A 338 -8.22 27.13 -3.90
CA ARG A 338 -7.56 28.28 -3.27
C ARG A 338 -6.08 28.39 -3.69
N LEU A 339 -5.38 27.27 -3.74
CA LEU A 339 -3.99 27.24 -4.18
C LEU A 339 -3.86 27.70 -5.64
N VAL A 340 -4.75 27.24 -6.53
CA VAL A 340 -4.78 27.65 -7.95
C VAL A 340 -5.01 29.15 -8.07
N GLN A 341 -6.00 29.70 -7.38
CA GLN A 341 -6.32 31.13 -7.39
C GLN A 341 -5.16 31.98 -6.88
N ALA A 342 -4.60 31.62 -5.71
CA ALA A 342 -3.45 32.33 -5.16
C ALA A 342 -2.22 32.26 -6.08
N ALA A 343 -2.06 31.16 -6.83
CA ALA A 343 -0.98 31.04 -7.81
C ALA A 343 -1.21 31.87 -9.07
N GLN A 344 -2.45 32.25 -9.38
CA GLN A 344 -2.80 33.10 -10.52
C GLN A 344 -2.75 34.60 -10.18
N ASP A 345 -3.07 34.97 -8.94
CA ASP A 345 -3.12 36.35 -8.51
C ASP A 345 -1.70 36.85 -8.09
N PRO A 346 -1.12 37.83 -8.80
CA PRO A 346 0.19 38.38 -8.44
C PRO A 346 0.27 38.97 -7.04
N ALA A 347 -0.85 39.46 -6.49
CA ALA A 347 -0.92 40.09 -5.17
C ALA A 347 -1.05 39.05 -4.03
N ALA A 348 -1.47 37.80 -4.34
CA ALA A 348 -1.63 36.76 -3.34
C ALA A 348 -0.34 35.96 -3.12
N THR A 349 -0.14 35.47 -1.88
CA THR A 349 0.94 34.53 -1.55
C THR A 349 0.35 33.14 -1.38
N PRO A 350 0.68 32.15 -2.25
CA PRO A 350 0.19 30.80 -2.14
C PRO A 350 0.55 30.13 -0.82
N VAL A 351 -0.39 29.38 -0.25
CA VAL A 351 -0.19 28.52 0.92
C VAL A 351 -0.05 27.07 0.44
N LEU A 352 1.09 26.45 0.71
CA LEU A 352 1.32 25.06 0.34
C LEU A 352 0.50 24.10 1.21
N PRO A 353 -0.02 23.00 0.63
CA PRO A 353 -0.47 21.87 1.41
C PRO A 353 0.63 21.40 2.37
N LYS A 354 0.24 20.97 3.59
CA LYS A 354 1.18 20.60 4.65
C LYS A 354 2.25 19.59 4.20
N GLU A 355 1.87 18.62 3.41
CA GLU A 355 2.73 17.55 2.89
C GLU A 355 3.74 18.01 1.83
N LEU A 356 3.58 19.23 1.31
CA LEU A 356 4.52 19.86 0.36
C LEU A 356 5.38 20.94 1.00
N ALA A 357 5.04 21.36 2.21
CA ALA A 357 5.65 22.51 2.87
C ALA A 357 6.99 22.19 3.58
N ALA A 358 7.31 20.90 3.78
CA ALA A 358 8.52 20.48 4.48
C ALA A 358 9.02 19.12 3.95
N PRO A 359 10.33 18.83 4.12
CA PRO A 359 10.85 17.50 3.85
C PRO A 359 10.24 16.48 4.80
N ILE A 360 9.93 15.30 4.27
CA ILE A 360 9.45 14.14 5.02
C ILE A 360 10.55 13.68 5.99
N ARG A 361 10.21 13.14 7.16
CA ARG A 361 11.19 12.55 8.09
C ARG A 361 12.01 11.48 7.37
N ASN A 362 13.25 11.31 7.78
CA ASN A 362 14.17 10.39 7.10
C ASN A 362 13.66 8.95 7.09
N GLU A 363 13.10 8.49 8.22
CA GLU A 363 12.55 7.15 8.39
C GLU A 363 11.34 6.94 7.46
N ASP A 364 10.45 7.93 7.37
CA ASP A 364 9.26 7.84 6.52
C ASP A 364 9.64 7.86 5.02
N ALA A 365 10.65 8.66 4.64
CA ALA A 365 11.18 8.69 3.28
C ALA A 365 11.87 7.36 2.92
N ALA A 366 12.67 6.80 3.85
CA ALA A 366 13.32 5.50 3.69
C ALA A 366 12.27 4.39 3.49
N LEU A 367 11.19 4.41 4.27
CA LEU A 367 10.10 3.46 4.16
C LEU A 367 9.34 3.58 2.83
N MET A 368 8.98 4.80 2.41
CA MET A 368 8.28 5.05 1.13
C MET A 368 9.04 4.47 -0.07
N VAL A 369 10.37 4.47 -0.01
CA VAL A 369 11.21 3.91 -1.07
C VAL A 369 11.38 2.40 -0.91
N SER A 370 11.72 1.93 0.29
CA SER A 370 12.19 0.56 0.51
C SER A 370 11.13 -0.50 0.25
N VAL A 371 9.88 -0.32 0.70
CA VAL A 371 8.85 -1.36 0.57
C VAL A 371 8.61 -1.71 -0.89
N ILE A 372 8.41 -0.69 -1.76
CA ILE A 372 8.20 -0.92 -3.19
C ILE A 372 9.42 -1.59 -3.84
N CYS A 373 10.62 -1.17 -3.46
CA CYS A 373 11.86 -1.65 -4.06
C CYS A 373 12.25 -3.03 -3.54
N ASN A 374 11.89 -3.37 -2.30
CA ASN A 374 12.15 -4.69 -1.71
C ASN A 374 11.16 -5.76 -2.19
N ASP A 375 9.95 -5.39 -2.58
CA ASP A 375 8.90 -6.34 -2.97
C ASP A 375 9.09 -6.90 -4.38
N VAL A 376 9.58 -6.07 -5.32
CA VAL A 376 9.62 -6.42 -6.75
C VAL A 376 10.94 -5.99 -7.38
N ALA A 377 11.59 -6.92 -8.08
CA ALA A 377 12.73 -6.56 -8.93
C ALA A 377 12.27 -5.63 -10.06
N TRP A 378 12.96 -4.50 -10.20
CA TRP A 378 12.69 -3.56 -11.29
C TRP A 378 13.50 -3.99 -12.52
N PRO A 379 12.93 -3.88 -13.74
CA PRO A 379 13.66 -4.23 -14.93
C PRO A 379 14.83 -3.27 -15.12
N ASP A 380 15.93 -3.81 -15.59
CA ASP A 380 17.01 -3.01 -16.12
C ASP A 380 16.49 -2.25 -17.35
N ALA A 381 16.43 -0.93 -17.24
CA ALA A 381 15.91 -0.05 -18.26
C ALA A 381 16.87 1.13 -18.48
N SER A 382 17.22 1.39 -19.74
CA SER A 382 18.08 2.52 -20.09
C SER A 382 17.39 3.87 -19.83
N ALA A 383 18.19 4.92 -19.63
CA ALA A 383 17.69 6.30 -19.54
C ALA A 383 16.81 6.67 -20.75
N ALA A 384 17.18 6.21 -21.95
CA ALA A 384 16.39 6.44 -23.15
C ALA A 384 15.03 5.72 -23.12
N SER A 385 14.93 4.55 -22.47
CA SER A 385 13.67 3.84 -22.29
C SER A 385 12.74 4.60 -21.33
N TYR A 386 13.27 5.07 -20.19
CA TYR A 386 12.50 5.91 -19.25
C TYR A 386 12.04 7.20 -19.91
N ARG A 387 12.93 7.86 -20.67
CA ARG A 387 12.58 9.11 -21.36
C ARG A 387 11.41 8.89 -22.34
N ARG A 388 11.46 7.85 -23.16
CA ARG A 388 10.36 7.53 -24.09
C ARG A 388 9.04 7.25 -23.36
N ALA A 389 9.11 6.55 -22.21
CA ALA A 389 7.91 6.29 -21.40
C ALA A 389 7.31 7.60 -20.84
N VAL A 390 8.17 8.48 -20.31
CA VAL A 390 7.77 9.80 -19.82
C VAL A 390 7.16 10.65 -20.92
N ASP A 391 7.77 10.71 -22.11
CA ASP A 391 7.27 11.49 -23.24
C ASP A 391 5.90 10.98 -23.72
N ALA A 392 5.73 9.66 -23.81
CA ALA A 392 4.46 9.06 -24.19
C ALA A 392 3.35 9.30 -23.16
N ASP A 393 3.66 9.16 -21.85
CA ASP A 393 2.71 9.39 -20.77
C ASP A 393 2.31 10.86 -20.69
N ARG A 394 3.25 11.81 -20.81
CA ARG A 394 2.98 13.25 -20.84
C ARG A 394 2.05 13.67 -21.98
N ALA A 395 2.25 13.08 -23.15
CA ALA A 395 1.40 13.38 -24.31
C ALA A 395 -0.04 12.92 -24.09
N ARG A 396 -0.23 11.82 -23.37
CA ARG A 396 -1.55 11.22 -23.10
C ARG A 396 -2.20 11.79 -21.83
N TYR A 397 -1.42 12.08 -20.82
CA TYR A 397 -1.87 12.48 -19.48
C TYR A 397 -1.08 13.73 -19.00
N PRO A 398 -1.41 14.93 -19.49
CA PRO A 398 -0.64 16.14 -19.20
C PRO A 398 -0.64 16.53 -17.72
N LEU A 399 -1.66 16.12 -16.96
CA LEU A 399 -1.75 16.41 -15.51
C LEU A 399 -0.68 15.71 -14.68
N THR A 400 -0.31 14.50 -15.03
CA THR A 400 0.72 13.72 -14.32
C THR A 400 2.12 13.90 -14.92
N ALA A 401 2.22 14.52 -16.10
CA ALA A 401 3.44 14.94 -16.75
C ALA A 401 4.54 13.85 -16.85
N GLY A 402 4.15 12.56 -16.87
CA GLY A 402 5.08 11.42 -16.96
C GLY A 402 5.64 10.95 -15.62
N MET A 403 5.25 11.55 -14.49
CA MET A 403 5.74 11.16 -13.15
C MET A 403 5.52 9.67 -12.86
N PRO A 404 4.33 9.08 -13.10
CA PRO A 404 4.06 7.68 -12.70
C PRO A 404 4.92 6.62 -13.40
N VAL A 405 5.49 6.95 -14.55
CA VAL A 405 6.33 6.02 -15.34
C VAL A 405 7.82 6.38 -15.32
N ASN A 406 8.20 7.41 -14.57
CA ASN A 406 9.57 7.90 -14.48
C ASN A 406 10.45 6.97 -13.63
N VAL A 407 11.76 7.18 -13.71
CA VAL A 407 12.76 6.43 -12.94
C VAL A 407 12.58 6.68 -11.43
N LEU A 408 12.68 5.62 -10.65
CA LEU A 408 12.62 5.62 -9.19
C LEU A 408 13.88 4.97 -8.61
N PRO A 409 14.16 5.16 -7.31
CA PRO A 409 15.29 4.50 -6.65
C PRO A 409 15.33 2.98 -6.84
N CYS A 410 14.18 2.34 -7.05
CA CYS A 410 14.08 0.90 -7.33
C CYS A 410 14.86 0.45 -8.57
N ALA A 411 15.10 1.33 -9.55
CA ALA A 411 15.92 1.03 -10.72
C ALA A 411 17.40 0.80 -10.39
N PHE A 412 17.84 1.23 -9.21
CA PHE A 412 19.21 1.12 -8.70
C PHE A 412 19.26 0.31 -7.39
N TRP A 413 18.16 -0.34 -7.02
CA TRP A 413 18.02 -1.07 -5.77
C TRP A 413 18.64 -2.45 -5.84
N GLN A 414 19.01 -2.98 -4.69
CA GLN A 414 19.46 -4.36 -4.57
C GLN A 414 18.33 -5.34 -4.93
N THR A 415 18.69 -6.52 -5.42
CA THR A 415 17.71 -7.56 -5.73
C THR A 415 16.85 -7.90 -4.50
N PRO A 416 15.53 -7.98 -4.64
CA PRO A 416 14.63 -8.41 -3.58
C PRO A 416 15.01 -9.77 -3.00
N VAL A 417 14.96 -9.90 -1.68
CA VAL A 417 15.30 -11.18 -1.01
C VAL A 417 14.17 -12.20 -1.08
N GLN A 418 12.96 -11.77 -1.36
CA GLN A 418 11.77 -12.61 -1.40
C GLN A 418 11.04 -12.43 -2.75
N LYS A 419 10.40 -13.51 -3.21
CA LYS A 419 9.55 -13.46 -4.39
C LYS A 419 8.16 -12.93 -4.02
N PRO A 420 7.54 -12.06 -4.83
CA PRO A 420 6.15 -11.63 -4.64
C PRO A 420 5.19 -12.81 -4.61
N THR A 421 4.17 -12.75 -3.76
CA THR A 421 3.13 -13.77 -3.71
C THR A 421 2.16 -13.59 -4.87
N ARG A 422 1.95 -14.65 -5.64
CA ARG A 422 0.90 -14.68 -6.67
C ARG A 422 -0.47 -14.83 -6.01
N ILE A 423 -1.39 -13.96 -6.33
CA ILE A 423 -2.79 -14.05 -5.92
C ILE A 423 -3.53 -14.96 -6.90
N THR A 424 -4.31 -15.90 -6.36
CA THR A 424 -5.10 -16.88 -7.13
C THR A 424 -6.48 -17.05 -6.51
N ASP A 425 -7.33 -17.81 -7.18
CA ASP A 425 -8.66 -18.21 -6.75
C ASP A 425 -8.67 -19.38 -5.75
N ASP A 426 -7.49 -19.86 -5.33
CA ASP A 426 -7.39 -20.93 -4.33
C ASP A 426 -7.59 -20.39 -2.91
N GLY A 427 -8.71 -20.80 -2.30
CA GLY A 427 -9.06 -20.42 -0.94
C GLY A 427 -10.57 -20.22 -0.71
N PRO A 428 -10.95 -19.84 0.52
CA PRO A 428 -12.37 -19.69 0.88
C PRO A 428 -13.03 -18.51 0.17
N SER A 429 -14.32 -18.65 -0.08
CA SER A 429 -15.19 -17.63 -0.69
C SER A 429 -15.69 -16.65 0.38
N ASN A 430 -14.81 -15.78 0.87
CA ASN A 430 -15.04 -14.90 2.03
C ASN A 430 -14.50 -13.47 1.85
N ILE A 431 -14.32 -13.03 0.61
CA ILE A 431 -13.77 -11.69 0.29
C ILE A 431 -14.86 -10.82 -0.32
N LEU A 432 -14.99 -9.59 0.16
CA LEU A 432 -15.75 -8.52 -0.46
C LEU A 432 -14.79 -7.41 -0.92
N MET A 433 -14.87 -7.04 -2.18
CA MET A 433 -14.14 -5.91 -2.74
C MET A 433 -15.06 -4.70 -2.88
N LEU A 434 -14.56 -3.52 -2.54
CA LEU A 434 -15.23 -2.24 -2.77
C LEU A 434 -14.32 -1.36 -3.65
N GLN A 435 -14.84 -0.82 -4.75
CA GLN A 435 -14.04 -0.07 -5.72
C GLN A 435 -14.79 1.12 -6.28
N SER A 436 -14.17 2.30 -6.26
CA SER A 436 -14.63 3.49 -6.96
C SER A 436 -14.42 3.34 -8.47
N ARG A 437 -15.36 3.85 -9.27
CA ARG A 437 -15.19 3.91 -10.73
C ARG A 437 -14.12 4.90 -11.16
N ARG A 438 -13.91 5.96 -10.36
CA ARG A 438 -12.94 7.03 -10.65
C ARG A 438 -11.97 7.19 -9.47
N ASP A 439 -11.24 6.12 -9.15
CA ASP A 439 -10.19 6.15 -8.12
C ASP A 439 -8.88 6.70 -8.73
N PRO A 440 -8.33 7.82 -8.19
CA PRO A 440 -7.13 8.44 -8.74
C PRO A 440 -5.83 7.71 -8.43
N ALA A 441 -5.84 6.80 -7.45
CA ALA A 441 -4.64 6.11 -6.96
C ALA A 441 -4.60 4.64 -7.37
N THR A 442 -5.73 3.96 -7.23
CA THR A 442 -5.92 2.55 -7.62
C THR A 442 -7.12 2.45 -8.58
N PRO A 443 -6.94 2.81 -9.86
CA PRO A 443 -8.03 2.86 -10.82
C PRO A 443 -8.82 1.56 -10.93
N LEU A 444 -10.07 1.65 -11.34
CA LEU A 444 -10.98 0.51 -11.51
C LEU A 444 -10.34 -0.65 -12.28
N SER A 445 -9.52 -0.36 -13.29
CA SER A 445 -8.80 -1.37 -14.08
C SER A 445 -7.91 -2.27 -13.22
N GLY A 446 -7.27 -1.74 -12.19
CA GLY A 446 -6.47 -2.52 -11.22
C GLY A 446 -7.36 -3.34 -10.30
N GLY A 447 -8.46 -2.77 -9.81
CA GLY A 447 -9.46 -3.47 -9.00
C GLY A 447 -10.10 -4.65 -9.74
N LEU A 448 -10.40 -4.49 -11.04
CA LEU A 448 -10.92 -5.57 -11.89
C LEU A 448 -9.91 -6.72 -12.05
N LYS A 449 -8.62 -6.44 -12.18
CA LYS A 449 -7.57 -7.48 -12.22
C LYS A 449 -7.43 -8.20 -10.88
N MET A 450 -7.56 -7.50 -9.75
CA MET A 450 -7.60 -8.13 -8.43
C MET A 450 -8.82 -9.03 -8.30
N ARG A 451 -9.99 -8.58 -8.77
CA ARG A 451 -11.23 -9.37 -8.80
C ARG A 451 -11.08 -10.62 -9.65
N GLU A 452 -10.49 -10.49 -10.84
CA GLU A 452 -10.19 -11.61 -11.73
C GLU A 452 -9.26 -12.63 -11.08
N ALA A 453 -8.15 -12.17 -10.48
CA ALA A 453 -7.19 -13.04 -9.81
C ALA A 453 -7.78 -13.81 -8.63
N LEU A 454 -8.70 -13.20 -7.88
CA LEU A 454 -9.37 -13.83 -6.74
C LEU A 454 -10.51 -14.77 -7.13
N GLY A 455 -11.01 -14.72 -8.36
CA GLY A 455 -12.06 -15.59 -8.86
C GLY A 455 -13.28 -15.68 -7.90
N ASP A 456 -13.78 -16.88 -7.63
CA ASP A 456 -14.95 -17.10 -6.79
C ASP A 456 -14.75 -16.79 -5.28
N ARG A 457 -13.53 -16.53 -4.87
CA ARG A 457 -13.22 -16.08 -3.50
C ARG A 457 -13.83 -14.72 -3.18
N ALA A 458 -13.93 -13.83 -4.20
CA ALA A 458 -14.36 -12.46 -4.03
C ALA A 458 -15.71 -12.16 -4.71
N ARG A 459 -16.36 -11.08 -4.23
CA ARG A 459 -17.42 -10.36 -4.94
C ARG A 459 -17.06 -8.88 -4.93
N LEU A 460 -17.30 -8.22 -6.05
CA LEU A 460 -16.97 -6.82 -6.25
C LEU A 460 -18.24 -5.96 -6.15
N VAL A 461 -18.15 -4.92 -5.36
CA VAL A 461 -19.10 -3.80 -5.37
C VAL A 461 -18.39 -2.60 -5.96
N THR A 462 -18.83 -2.15 -7.14
CA THR A 462 -18.38 -0.89 -7.74
C THR A 462 -19.30 0.24 -7.32
N VAL A 463 -18.71 1.42 -7.17
CA VAL A 463 -19.45 2.62 -6.74
C VAL A 463 -19.32 3.69 -7.81
N GLU A 464 -20.45 4.22 -8.28
CA GLU A 464 -20.50 5.36 -9.24
C GLU A 464 -20.11 6.65 -8.52
N GLN A 465 -18.83 6.77 -8.22
CA GLN A 465 -18.24 7.85 -7.45
C GLN A 465 -16.77 7.97 -7.79
N GLY A 466 -16.17 9.12 -7.47
CA GLY A 466 -14.73 9.31 -7.47
C GLY A 466 -14.13 9.27 -6.05
N GLY A 467 -12.80 9.22 -5.99
CA GLY A 467 -12.05 9.24 -4.75
C GLY A 467 -11.48 7.88 -4.34
N HIS A 468 -10.65 7.89 -3.29
CA HIS A 468 -9.83 6.77 -2.86
C HIS A 468 -10.09 6.41 -1.40
N GLY A 469 -10.30 5.11 -1.10
CA GLY A 469 -10.67 4.65 0.24
C GLY A 469 -12.13 4.98 0.54
N LEU A 470 -13.05 4.09 0.18
CA LEU A 470 -14.48 4.37 0.12
C LEU A 470 -15.19 4.15 1.45
N TYR A 471 -14.96 2.98 2.10
CA TYR A 471 -15.72 2.61 3.29
C TYR A 471 -15.54 3.62 4.42
N LEU A 472 -16.65 4.24 4.83
CA LEU A 472 -16.71 5.32 5.82
C LEU A 472 -15.76 6.50 5.46
N GLY A 473 -15.53 6.70 4.17
CA GLY A 473 -14.60 7.72 3.66
C GLY A 473 -15.26 8.79 2.81
N ASN A 474 -15.77 8.43 1.65
CA ASN A 474 -16.27 9.36 0.64
C ASN A 474 -17.81 9.46 0.57
N GLY A 475 -18.53 8.93 1.56
CA GLY A 475 -19.97 9.17 1.71
C GLY A 475 -20.85 8.35 0.76
N ASN A 476 -20.45 7.16 0.32
CA ASN A 476 -21.31 6.29 -0.48
C ASN A 476 -22.13 5.32 0.38
N ALA A 477 -23.39 5.66 0.60
CA ALA A 477 -24.29 4.86 1.45
C ALA A 477 -24.53 3.42 0.94
N CYS A 478 -24.47 3.16 -0.37
CA CYS A 478 -24.64 1.81 -0.91
C CYS A 478 -23.41 0.95 -0.65
N GLY A 479 -22.21 1.47 -0.94
CA GLY A 479 -20.95 0.78 -0.64
C GLY A 479 -20.77 0.54 0.85
N ASP A 480 -21.05 1.55 1.68
CA ASP A 480 -20.97 1.45 3.14
C ASP A 480 -21.89 0.34 3.68
N ARG A 481 -23.17 0.31 3.23
CA ARG A 481 -24.10 -0.76 3.62
C ARG A 481 -23.61 -2.15 3.21
N ALA A 482 -23.09 -2.30 1.98
CA ALA A 482 -22.61 -3.61 1.50
C ALA A 482 -21.47 -4.14 2.37
N VAL A 483 -20.52 -3.28 2.75
CA VAL A 483 -19.39 -3.64 3.63
C VAL A 483 -19.87 -3.93 5.05
N THR A 484 -20.70 -3.05 5.63
CA THR A 484 -21.26 -3.22 6.98
C THR A 484 -22.08 -4.52 7.09
N GLU A 485 -22.95 -4.80 6.12
CA GLU A 485 -23.75 -6.02 6.07
C GLU A 485 -22.85 -7.25 5.96
N PHE A 486 -21.85 -7.24 5.10
CA PHE A 486 -20.89 -8.33 5.00
C PHE A 486 -20.13 -8.55 6.31
N LEU A 487 -19.59 -7.49 6.92
CA LEU A 487 -18.85 -7.60 8.19
C LEU A 487 -19.74 -8.06 9.34
N THR A 488 -20.99 -7.61 9.44
CA THR A 488 -21.89 -7.94 10.57
C THR A 488 -22.63 -9.26 10.41
N SER A 489 -23.11 -9.59 9.22
CA SER A 489 -23.94 -10.79 8.97
C SER A 489 -23.27 -11.87 8.13
N GLY A 490 -22.19 -11.55 7.37
CA GLY A 490 -21.55 -12.43 6.38
C GLY A 490 -22.26 -12.43 5.03
N ARG A 491 -23.37 -11.71 4.90
CA ARG A 491 -24.07 -11.60 3.62
C ARG A 491 -23.30 -10.71 2.66
N ARG A 492 -23.04 -11.18 1.48
CA ARG A 492 -22.46 -10.41 0.38
C ARG A 492 -23.28 -10.64 -0.88
N PRO A 493 -23.18 -9.78 -1.88
CA PRO A 493 -23.87 -9.95 -3.14
C PRO A 493 -23.59 -11.33 -3.76
N ALA A 494 -24.61 -11.95 -4.36
CA ALA A 494 -24.46 -13.24 -5.05
C ALA A 494 -23.57 -13.13 -6.30
N ARG A 495 -23.52 -11.94 -6.91
CA ARG A 495 -22.70 -11.56 -8.06
C ARG A 495 -22.09 -10.18 -7.85
N ASP A 496 -21.15 -9.82 -8.69
CA ASP A 496 -20.62 -8.46 -8.72
C ASP A 496 -21.75 -7.45 -8.96
N THR A 497 -21.72 -6.33 -8.27
CA THR A 497 -22.84 -5.37 -8.19
C THR A 497 -22.32 -3.94 -8.35
N ASP A 498 -23.11 -3.12 -9.04
CA ASP A 498 -22.87 -1.70 -9.16
C ASP A 498 -23.80 -0.93 -8.21
N CYS A 499 -23.23 -0.07 -7.40
CA CYS A 499 -23.93 0.95 -6.64
C CYS A 499 -24.05 2.21 -7.50
N ALA A 500 -25.21 2.43 -8.10
CA ALA A 500 -25.55 3.73 -8.67
C ALA A 500 -25.70 4.79 -7.57
N ASN A 501 -25.50 6.06 -7.91
CA ASN A 501 -25.77 7.20 -7.00
C ASN A 501 -27.25 7.32 -6.72
#